data_81177b0530298b6c4e8ddf8a8dc3b0fe
#
_entry.id   81177b0530298b6c4e8ddf8a8dc3b0fe
#
_cell.length_a   1.000
_cell.length_b   1.000
_cell.length_c   1.000
_cell.angle_alpha   90.00
_cell.angle_beta   90.00
_cell.angle_gamma   90.00
#
_symmetry.space_group_name_H-M   'P 1'
#
loop_
_entity.id
_entity.type
_entity.pdbx_description
1 polymer ?
#
loop_
_entity_poly.entity_id
_entity_poly.type
_entity_poly.pdbx_seq_one_letter_code
_entity_poly.pdbx_strand_id
1 'polypeptide(L)'
;MRRSAEDDLWATPPGAKQTRSFGDKGYELNITELKEALEAQQFRFDYLIFDDCFMANIETLYDLRSVIGYIVASPCEVMGDGFPYDRIVPHLFETGPVADRLAETCREFWNLYENEYQSTTWKEQSGCISLAVTSQLDALAEVMRRINEKGKQPFELSQLQYYEGLMTHLFYDLGHYVELSCGDPALVKEFTTQLDRAFPPESRLCTKQFYSQYNNGSNPVHFYTGVSVSEPSTKYVAENRMTNWYRDTH
;
A
#
# COMPACT_ATOMS: atom_id res chain seq x y z
N MET A 1 22.82 2.50 15.67
CA MET A 1 22.16 3.75 16.09
C MET A 1 21.28 3.45 17.31
N ARG A 2 21.26 4.27 18.35
CA ARG A 2 20.35 4.04 19.48
C ARG A 2 18.96 4.46 19.03
N ARG A 3 17.97 3.56 19.13
CA ARG A 3 16.56 3.90 18.94
C ARG A 3 16.22 5.12 19.80
N SER A 4 15.59 6.12 19.20
CA SER A 4 15.04 7.28 19.91
C SER A 4 13.70 6.91 20.57
N ALA A 5 13.17 7.75 21.47
CA ALA A 5 11.84 7.53 22.06
C ALA A 5 10.69 7.49 21.03
N GLU A 6 10.95 7.89 19.77
CA GLU A 6 10.01 7.78 18.65
C GLU A 6 9.92 6.35 18.09
N ASP A 7 10.94 5.52 18.34
CA ASP A 7 10.92 4.10 17.93
C ASP A 7 9.89 3.25 18.71
N ASP A 8 9.40 3.76 19.86
CA ASP A 8 8.33 3.10 20.63
C ASP A 8 6.96 3.14 19.91
N LEU A 9 6.80 3.98 18.87
CA LEU A 9 5.57 4.03 18.07
C LEU A 9 5.27 2.68 17.41
N TRP A 10 6.32 1.95 17.03
CA TRP A 10 6.24 0.64 16.37
C TRP A 10 6.31 -0.54 17.35
N ALA A 11 6.28 -0.28 18.64
CA ALA A 11 6.28 -1.34 19.65
C ALA A 11 5.00 -2.17 19.55
N THR A 12 5.15 -3.47 19.41
CA THR A 12 4.01 -4.40 19.38
C THR A 12 3.59 -4.81 20.78
N PRO A 13 2.29 -4.80 21.10
CA PRO A 13 1.82 -5.23 22.41
C PRO A 13 2.07 -6.74 22.63
N PRO A 14 2.17 -7.19 23.88
CA PRO A 14 2.28 -8.61 24.21
C PRO A 14 1.13 -9.43 23.63
N GLY A 15 1.46 -10.55 22.99
CA GLY A 15 0.47 -11.44 22.38
C GLY A 15 -0.01 -11.00 20.98
N ALA A 16 0.55 -9.94 20.42
CA ALA A 16 0.31 -9.57 19.02
C ALA A 16 0.75 -10.69 18.08
N LYS A 17 0.00 -10.86 16.99
CA LYS A 17 0.32 -11.83 15.94
C LYS A 17 1.52 -11.34 15.14
N GLN A 18 2.26 -12.28 14.59
CA GLN A 18 3.36 -11.96 13.71
C GLN A 18 2.84 -11.48 12.35
N THR A 19 3.36 -10.35 11.90
CA THR A 19 3.21 -9.82 10.54
C THR A 19 4.58 -9.72 9.88
N ARG A 20 4.63 -9.40 8.59
CA ARG A 20 5.86 -9.39 7.81
C ARG A 20 6.48 -8.01 7.77
N SER A 21 7.81 -7.93 7.65
CA SER A 21 8.58 -6.69 7.51
C SER A 21 9.73 -6.88 6.52
N PHE A 22 10.08 -5.81 5.82
CA PHE A 22 11.19 -5.81 4.85
C PHE A 22 12.51 -5.53 5.57
N GLY A 23 13.18 -6.59 5.95
CA GLY A 23 14.35 -6.58 6.81
C GLY A 23 14.02 -6.89 8.27
N ASP A 24 15.04 -7.00 9.11
CA ASP A 24 14.89 -7.32 10.53
C ASP A 24 16.06 -6.77 11.35
N LYS A 25 15.75 -6.34 12.57
CA LYS A 25 16.73 -6.02 13.63
C LYS A 25 17.78 -4.97 13.27
N GLY A 26 17.39 -3.93 12.53
CA GLY A 26 18.26 -2.83 12.13
C GLY A 26 19.03 -3.08 10.84
N TYR A 27 18.59 -4.07 10.06
CA TYR A 27 19.05 -4.37 8.70
C TYR A 27 17.94 -4.12 7.67
N GLU A 28 17.01 -3.24 7.99
CA GLU A 28 15.95 -2.83 7.08
C GLU A 28 16.56 -2.02 5.92
N LEU A 29 16.15 -2.38 4.70
CA LEU A 29 16.51 -1.65 3.48
C LEU A 29 15.45 -0.57 3.23
N ASN A 30 15.86 0.66 2.99
CA ASN A 30 14.92 1.69 2.59
C ASN A 30 14.60 1.63 1.08
N ILE A 31 13.49 2.22 0.67
CA ILE A 31 13.02 2.14 -0.72
C ILE A 31 13.99 2.78 -1.71
N THR A 32 14.68 3.83 -1.32
CA THR A 32 15.69 4.47 -2.19
C THR A 32 16.85 3.53 -2.47
N GLU A 33 17.34 2.82 -1.44
CA GLU A 33 18.43 1.84 -1.60
C GLU A 33 17.97 0.63 -2.44
N LEU A 34 16.73 0.16 -2.25
CA LEU A 34 16.15 -0.88 -3.10
C LEU A 34 16.08 -0.43 -4.55
N LYS A 35 15.58 0.79 -4.80
CA LYS A 35 15.52 1.37 -6.15
C LYS A 35 16.91 1.44 -6.79
N GLU A 36 17.90 1.98 -6.09
CA GLU A 36 19.28 2.09 -6.59
C GLU A 36 19.88 0.71 -6.91
N ALA A 37 19.64 -0.29 -6.07
CA ALA A 37 20.09 -1.66 -6.31
C ALA A 37 19.45 -2.28 -7.57
N LEU A 38 18.16 -2.01 -7.81
CA LEU A 38 17.45 -2.47 -9.00
C LEU A 38 17.91 -1.71 -10.26
N GLU A 39 18.12 -0.39 -10.18
CA GLU A 39 18.65 0.44 -11.28
C GLU A 39 20.05 -0.04 -11.70
N ALA A 40 20.88 -0.46 -10.78
CA ALA A 40 22.22 -0.97 -11.06
C ALA A 40 22.22 -2.22 -11.95
N GLN A 41 21.10 -2.93 -12.06
CA GLN A 41 20.96 -4.10 -12.94
C GLN A 41 20.80 -3.72 -14.43
N GLN A 42 20.58 -2.44 -14.76
CA GLN A 42 20.46 -1.90 -16.12
C GLN A 42 19.33 -2.53 -16.96
N PHE A 43 18.31 -3.10 -16.34
CA PHE A 43 17.09 -3.54 -17.00
C PHE A 43 15.87 -3.24 -16.12
N ARG A 44 14.70 -3.15 -16.76
CA ARG A 44 13.44 -2.96 -16.07
C ARG A 44 12.81 -4.31 -15.75
N PHE A 45 12.41 -4.50 -14.51
CA PHE A 45 11.70 -5.70 -14.10
C PHE A 45 10.24 -5.64 -14.57
N ASP A 46 9.71 -6.75 -15.07
CA ASP A 46 8.32 -6.82 -15.48
C ASP A 46 7.40 -6.60 -14.28
N TYR A 47 7.69 -7.24 -13.15
CA TYR A 47 6.90 -7.07 -11.93
C TYR A 47 7.72 -7.35 -10.66
N LEU A 48 7.15 -6.89 -9.54
CA LEU A 48 7.59 -7.18 -8.17
C LEU A 48 6.37 -7.55 -7.32
N ILE A 49 6.49 -8.57 -6.50
CA ILE A 49 5.49 -8.94 -5.49
C ILE A 49 6.11 -8.70 -4.11
N PHE A 50 5.52 -7.80 -3.35
CA PHE A 50 5.90 -7.58 -1.96
C PHE A 50 5.09 -8.50 -1.04
N ASP A 51 5.74 -9.50 -0.47
CA ASP A 51 5.19 -10.29 0.64
C ASP A 51 5.58 -9.62 1.96
N ASP A 52 5.13 -8.38 2.13
CA ASP A 52 5.53 -7.48 3.19
C ASP A 52 4.43 -6.46 3.51
N CYS A 53 4.45 -5.89 4.73
CA CYS A 53 3.47 -4.96 5.23
C CYS A 53 3.63 -3.57 4.61
N PHE A 54 2.51 -2.86 4.34
CA PHE A 54 2.45 -1.43 3.98
C PHE A 54 3.12 -1.04 2.67
N MET A 55 3.47 -2.00 1.81
CA MET A 55 4.21 -1.70 0.59
C MET A 55 3.34 -1.12 -0.53
N ALA A 56 1.99 -1.23 -0.45
CA ALA A 56 1.10 -0.50 -1.34
C ALA A 56 0.85 0.94 -0.85
N ASN A 57 1.90 1.68 -0.53
CA ASN A 57 1.82 3.12 -0.33
C ASN A 57 2.34 3.85 -1.58
N ILE A 58 1.72 4.97 -1.91
CA ILE A 58 1.98 5.66 -3.16
C ILE A 58 3.41 6.17 -3.27
N GLU A 59 4.02 6.55 -2.17
CA GLU A 59 5.39 7.04 -2.11
C GLU A 59 6.38 5.95 -2.56
N THR A 60 6.23 4.73 -2.03
CA THR A 60 7.04 3.56 -2.44
C THR A 60 6.80 3.18 -3.90
N LEU A 61 5.53 3.07 -4.30
CA LEU A 61 5.18 2.64 -5.66
C LEU A 61 5.66 3.66 -6.70
N TYR A 62 5.56 4.95 -6.38
CA TYR A 62 6.02 6.04 -7.23
C TYR A 62 7.54 6.04 -7.39
N ASP A 63 8.28 5.78 -6.32
CA ASP A 63 9.74 5.69 -6.38
C ASP A 63 10.22 4.53 -7.26
N LEU A 64 9.53 3.39 -7.22
CA LEU A 64 9.90 2.19 -7.97
C LEU A 64 9.41 2.18 -9.43
N ARG A 65 8.59 3.15 -9.87
CA ARG A 65 7.92 3.14 -11.18
C ARG A 65 8.86 3.13 -12.39
N SER A 66 10.07 3.65 -12.23
CA SER A 66 11.07 3.67 -13.32
C SER A 66 11.71 2.30 -13.57
N VAL A 67 11.77 1.46 -12.55
CA VAL A 67 12.51 0.18 -12.59
C VAL A 67 11.61 -1.06 -12.64
N ILE A 68 10.32 -0.93 -12.27
CA ILE A 68 9.37 -2.04 -12.21
C ILE A 68 8.12 -1.71 -13.03
N GLY A 69 7.61 -2.69 -13.80
CA GLY A 69 6.41 -2.54 -14.63
C GLY A 69 5.10 -2.65 -13.86
N TYR A 70 5.01 -3.62 -12.96
CA TYR A 70 3.84 -3.90 -12.13
C TYR A 70 4.27 -4.22 -10.70
N ILE A 71 3.49 -3.80 -9.71
CA ILE A 71 3.77 -4.12 -8.32
C ILE A 71 2.51 -4.67 -7.66
N VAL A 72 2.62 -5.87 -7.06
CA VAL A 72 1.59 -6.43 -6.19
C VAL A 72 2.01 -6.19 -4.74
N ALA A 73 1.15 -5.54 -3.96
CA ALA A 73 1.45 -5.18 -2.58
C ALA A 73 0.19 -4.97 -1.74
N SER A 74 0.36 -4.98 -0.43
CA SER A 74 -0.69 -4.68 0.55
C SER A 74 -0.53 -3.27 1.13
N PRO A 75 -1.62 -2.48 1.27
CA PRO A 75 -1.58 -1.21 2.00
C PRO A 75 -1.59 -1.38 3.52
N CYS A 76 -1.92 -2.57 4.02
CA CYS A 76 -1.93 -2.91 5.44
C CYS A 76 -0.93 -4.02 5.77
N GLU A 77 -0.97 -4.53 7.00
CA GLU A 77 -0.11 -5.63 7.41
C GLU A 77 -0.48 -6.93 6.68
N VAL A 78 0.53 -7.66 6.23
CA VAL A 78 0.44 -9.02 5.71
C VAL A 78 0.65 -9.99 6.86
N MET A 79 -0.27 -10.95 7.03
CA MET A 79 -0.17 -11.97 8.08
C MET A 79 1.09 -12.83 7.89
N GLY A 80 1.61 -13.38 8.99
CA GLY A 80 2.86 -14.15 8.98
C GLY A 80 2.89 -15.34 8.03
N ASP A 81 1.72 -15.88 7.64
CA ASP A 81 1.62 -16.97 6.65
C ASP A 81 1.90 -16.48 5.21
N GLY A 82 1.74 -15.17 4.93
CA GLY A 82 2.06 -14.55 3.64
C GLY A 82 1.18 -14.99 2.48
N PHE A 83 1.78 -15.09 1.31
CA PHE A 83 1.09 -15.49 0.08
C PHE A 83 0.95 -17.02 -0.05
N PRO A 84 -0.14 -17.51 -0.67
CA PRO A 84 -0.28 -18.93 -1.01
C PRO A 84 0.60 -19.30 -2.22
N TYR A 85 1.90 -19.45 -2.00
CA TYR A 85 2.88 -19.64 -3.07
C TYR A 85 2.62 -20.87 -3.95
N ASP A 86 2.06 -21.94 -3.38
CA ASP A 86 1.64 -23.13 -4.09
C ASP A 86 0.57 -22.86 -5.17
N ARG A 87 -0.22 -21.79 -5.00
CA ARG A 87 -1.28 -21.38 -5.93
C ARG A 87 -0.80 -20.27 -6.86
N ILE A 88 -0.10 -19.25 -6.35
CA ILE A 88 0.28 -18.10 -7.17
C ILE A 88 1.42 -18.41 -8.14
N VAL A 89 2.39 -19.27 -7.75
CA VAL A 89 3.54 -19.58 -8.60
C VAL A 89 3.13 -20.11 -9.97
N PRO A 90 2.16 -21.02 -10.12
CA PRO A 90 1.70 -21.45 -11.45
C PRO A 90 1.27 -20.27 -12.34
N HIS A 91 0.49 -19.30 -11.82
CA HIS A 91 0.02 -18.14 -12.59
C HIS A 91 1.17 -17.27 -13.11
N LEU A 92 2.27 -17.19 -12.36
CA LEU A 92 3.43 -16.37 -12.77
C LEU A 92 4.14 -16.92 -14.01
N PHE A 93 3.96 -18.20 -14.33
CA PHE A 93 4.53 -18.88 -15.50
C PHE A 93 3.53 -19.16 -16.62
N GLU A 94 2.26 -18.78 -16.47
CA GLU A 94 1.27 -18.91 -17.52
C GLU A 94 1.59 -17.98 -18.72
N THR A 95 1.06 -18.34 -19.87
CA THR A 95 1.11 -17.47 -21.06
C THR A 95 0.00 -16.43 -20.99
N GLY A 96 0.28 -15.21 -21.45
CA GLY A 96 -0.70 -14.15 -21.45
C GLY A 96 -0.18 -12.82 -20.89
N PRO A 97 -1.03 -11.79 -20.82
CA PRO A 97 -0.65 -10.49 -20.27
C PRO A 97 -0.19 -10.60 -18.82
N VAL A 98 0.89 -9.91 -18.48
CA VAL A 98 1.44 -9.90 -17.10
C VAL A 98 0.39 -9.39 -16.10
N ALA A 99 -0.37 -8.36 -16.46
CA ALA A 99 -1.39 -7.79 -15.59
C ALA A 99 -2.47 -8.81 -15.19
N ASP A 100 -2.93 -9.66 -16.13
CA ASP A 100 -3.96 -10.67 -15.87
C ASP A 100 -3.46 -11.72 -14.88
N ARG A 101 -2.22 -12.20 -15.07
CA ARG A 101 -1.57 -13.17 -14.18
C ARG A 101 -1.37 -12.63 -12.77
N LEU A 102 -1.03 -11.36 -12.65
CA LEU A 102 -0.87 -10.68 -11.35
C LEU A 102 -2.23 -10.39 -10.70
N ALA A 103 -3.28 -10.13 -11.47
CA ALA A 103 -4.63 -10.03 -10.94
C ALA A 103 -5.11 -11.36 -10.35
N GLU A 104 -4.79 -12.50 -10.97
CA GLU A 104 -5.02 -13.83 -10.37
C GLU A 104 -4.22 -14.01 -9.08
N THR A 105 -2.96 -13.56 -9.04
CA THR A 105 -2.15 -13.56 -7.81
C THR A 105 -2.83 -12.78 -6.68
N CYS A 106 -3.39 -11.59 -6.96
CA CYS A 106 -4.16 -10.82 -5.99
C CYS A 106 -5.41 -11.58 -5.54
N ARG A 107 -6.10 -12.26 -6.47
CA ARG A 107 -7.32 -13.02 -6.17
C ARG A 107 -7.03 -14.23 -5.27
N GLU A 108 -5.96 -14.99 -5.54
CA GLU A 108 -5.56 -16.13 -4.70
C GLU A 108 -5.16 -15.67 -3.29
N PHE A 109 -4.43 -14.56 -3.16
CA PHE A 109 -4.10 -13.98 -1.87
C PHE A 109 -5.36 -13.60 -1.08
N TRP A 110 -6.26 -12.84 -1.70
CA TRP A 110 -7.51 -12.42 -1.06
C TRP A 110 -8.40 -13.61 -0.70
N ASN A 111 -8.55 -14.59 -1.61
CA ASN A 111 -9.36 -15.78 -1.38
C ASN A 111 -8.87 -16.60 -0.18
N LEU A 112 -7.56 -16.75 -0.02
CA LEU A 112 -6.98 -17.38 1.15
C LEU A 112 -7.51 -16.73 2.43
N TYR A 113 -7.37 -15.41 2.58
CA TYR A 113 -7.71 -14.70 3.82
C TYR A 113 -9.21 -14.47 4.01
N GLU A 114 -9.99 -14.30 2.96
CA GLU A 114 -11.44 -14.11 3.04
C GLU A 114 -12.17 -15.41 3.34
N ASN A 115 -11.80 -16.51 2.67
CA ASN A 115 -12.61 -17.72 2.66
C ASN A 115 -11.98 -18.92 3.37
N GLU A 116 -10.66 -19.03 3.40
CA GLU A 116 -9.98 -20.27 3.78
C GLU A 116 -9.09 -20.12 5.02
N TYR A 117 -8.64 -18.89 5.34
CA TYR A 117 -7.69 -18.69 6.41
C TYR A 117 -8.25 -19.14 7.76
N GLN A 118 -7.75 -20.27 8.20
CA GLN A 118 -8.06 -20.86 9.48
C GLN A 118 -6.75 -21.20 10.19
N SER A 119 -6.12 -20.20 10.78
CA SER A 119 -5.04 -20.46 11.71
C SER A 119 -5.59 -21.22 12.92
N THR A 120 -4.84 -22.19 13.44
CA THR A 120 -5.20 -22.93 14.66
C THR A 120 -5.36 -22.01 15.87
N THR A 121 -4.78 -20.83 15.83
CA THR A 121 -4.79 -19.83 16.90
C THR A 121 -5.59 -18.57 16.55
N TRP A 122 -5.86 -18.29 15.24
CA TRP A 122 -6.34 -16.98 14.80
C TRP A 122 -7.32 -17.14 13.63
N LYS A 123 -8.53 -16.65 13.81
CA LYS A 123 -9.58 -16.67 12.78
C LYS A 123 -9.84 -15.26 12.24
N GLU A 124 -8.80 -14.47 12.01
CA GLU A 124 -9.01 -13.11 11.55
C GLU A 124 -8.79 -13.02 10.05
N GLN A 125 -9.84 -12.64 9.36
CA GLN A 125 -9.78 -12.26 7.95
C GLN A 125 -9.00 -10.96 7.83
N SER A 126 -7.84 -10.99 7.19
CA SER A 126 -6.96 -9.83 6.99
C SER A 126 -6.20 -9.98 5.68
N GLY A 127 -6.87 -9.70 4.57
CA GLY A 127 -6.31 -9.84 3.24
C GLY A 127 -6.68 -8.63 2.38
N CYS A 128 -5.86 -7.57 2.43
CA CYS A 128 -5.96 -6.42 1.55
C CYS A 128 -4.79 -6.47 0.57
N ILE A 129 -5.07 -6.33 -0.73
CA ILE A 129 -4.06 -6.47 -1.78
C ILE A 129 -4.43 -5.62 -2.99
N SER A 130 -3.45 -5.12 -3.72
CA SER A 130 -3.66 -4.46 -5.00
C SER A 130 -2.52 -4.69 -5.98
N LEU A 131 -2.84 -4.53 -7.26
CA LEU A 131 -1.89 -4.45 -8.37
C LEU A 131 -1.71 -2.99 -8.78
N ALA A 132 -0.49 -2.49 -8.73
CA ALA A 132 -0.13 -1.19 -9.28
C ALA A 132 0.44 -1.34 -10.71
N VAL A 133 -0.14 -0.62 -11.66
CA VAL A 133 0.37 -0.44 -13.03
C VAL A 133 1.26 0.80 -13.03
N THR A 134 2.54 0.62 -12.85
CA THR A 134 3.47 1.71 -12.54
C THR A 134 3.58 2.77 -13.65
N SER A 135 3.36 2.38 -14.91
CA SER A 135 3.32 3.31 -16.06
C SER A 135 2.18 4.33 -16.00
N GLN A 136 1.20 4.15 -15.11
CA GLN A 136 0.07 5.07 -14.91
C GLN A 136 0.30 6.07 -13.76
N LEU A 137 1.38 5.90 -12.97
CA LEU A 137 1.61 6.68 -11.76
C LEU A 137 2.03 8.14 -12.05
N ASP A 138 2.75 8.41 -13.14
CA ASP A 138 3.07 9.80 -13.52
C ASP A 138 1.80 10.59 -13.89
N ALA A 139 0.87 9.97 -14.61
CA ALA A 139 -0.41 10.60 -14.93
C ALA A 139 -1.28 10.79 -13.67
N LEU A 140 -1.21 9.87 -12.71
CA LEU A 140 -1.89 10.01 -11.42
C LEU A 140 -1.30 11.19 -10.61
N ALA A 141 0.02 11.31 -10.57
CA ALA A 141 0.72 12.42 -9.92
C ALA A 141 0.34 13.78 -10.54
N GLU A 142 0.21 13.86 -11.87
CA GLU A 142 -0.22 15.10 -12.55
C GLU A 142 -1.64 15.52 -12.15
N VAL A 143 -2.57 14.59 -12.02
CA VAL A 143 -3.91 14.93 -11.54
C VAL A 143 -3.86 15.39 -10.07
N MET A 144 -3.07 14.69 -9.24
CA MET A 144 -2.89 15.07 -7.84
C MET A 144 -2.27 16.46 -7.70
N ARG A 145 -1.28 16.81 -8.53
CA ARG A 145 -0.67 18.14 -8.57
C ARG A 145 -1.72 19.23 -8.81
N ARG A 146 -2.62 19.03 -9.79
CA ARG A 146 -3.70 19.99 -10.08
C ARG A 146 -4.70 20.13 -8.94
N ILE A 147 -4.96 19.03 -8.20
CA ILE A 147 -5.77 19.08 -6.98
C ILE A 147 -5.09 19.93 -5.92
N ASN A 148 -3.80 19.73 -5.68
CA ASN A 148 -3.04 20.48 -4.70
C ASN A 148 -2.91 21.97 -5.06
N GLU A 149 -2.73 22.31 -6.34
CA GLU A 149 -2.70 23.68 -6.84
C GLU A 149 -4.00 24.45 -6.61
N LYS A 150 -5.16 23.78 -6.66
CA LYS A 150 -6.45 24.38 -6.35
C LYS A 150 -6.65 24.65 -4.87
N GLY A 151 -5.88 23.99 -4.02
CA GLY A 151 -6.03 24.02 -2.58
C GLY A 151 -7.06 23.01 -2.07
N LYS A 152 -6.78 22.49 -0.88
CA LYS A 152 -7.59 21.47 -0.22
C LYS A 152 -8.69 22.11 0.63
N GLN A 153 -9.86 21.50 0.64
CA GLN A 153 -10.90 21.83 1.60
C GLN A 153 -10.62 21.16 2.96
N PRO A 154 -11.06 21.78 4.06
CA PRO A 154 -10.95 21.17 5.39
C PRO A 154 -11.77 19.88 5.49
N PHE A 155 -11.23 18.89 6.16
CA PHE A 155 -11.90 17.65 6.52
C PHE A 155 -11.39 17.15 7.88
N GLU A 156 -12.14 16.25 8.50
CA GLU A 156 -11.74 15.65 9.77
C GLU A 156 -10.92 14.39 9.51
N LEU A 157 -9.68 14.34 10.00
CA LEU A 157 -8.75 13.23 9.80
C LEU A 157 -9.31 11.88 10.27
N SER A 158 -10.15 11.89 11.30
CA SER A 158 -10.84 10.72 11.83
C SER A 158 -11.85 10.07 10.87
N GLN A 159 -12.22 10.77 9.80
CA GLN A 159 -13.11 10.22 8.75
C GLN A 159 -12.35 9.39 7.72
N LEU A 160 -11.03 9.60 7.60
CA LEU A 160 -10.23 8.88 6.62
C LEU A 160 -10.10 7.40 6.98
N GLN A 161 -10.20 6.55 5.96
CA GLN A 161 -9.77 5.16 6.07
C GLN A 161 -8.26 5.13 6.31
N TYR A 162 -7.83 4.40 7.32
CA TYR A 162 -6.43 4.13 7.67
C TYR A 162 -6.14 2.63 7.55
N TYR A 163 -4.86 2.25 7.54
CA TYR A 163 -4.44 0.87 7.28
C TYR A 163 -3.49 0.28 8.32
N GLU A 164 -3.37 0.89 9.50
CA GLU A 164 -2.60 0.36 10.64
C GLU A 164 -3.28 0.72 11.98
N GLY A 165 -2.95 -0.01 13.03
CA GLY A 165 -3.55 0.16 14.37
C GLY A 165 -2.79 1.11 15.31
N LEU A 166 -2.01 2.05 14.78
CA LEU A 166 -1.29 3.03 15.58
C LEU A 166 -2.24 4.09 16.16
N MET A 167 -1.90 4.68 17.30
CA MET A 167 -2.69 5.78 17.89
C MET A 167 -2.67 7.05 17.03
N THR A 168 -1.57 7.29 16.33
CA THR A 168 -1.45 8.34 15.31
C THR A 168 -1.17 7.66 13.98
N HIS A 169 -2.17 7.64 13.13
CA HIS A 169 -2.09 6.91 11.86
C HIS A 169 -1.08 7.54 10.89
N LEU A 170 -0.44 6.67 10.12
CA LEU A 170 0.55 7.02 9.11
C LEU A 170 0.04 6.81 7.69
N PHE A 171 -0.72 5.73 7.47
CA PHE A 171 -1.13 5.28 6.14
C PHE A 171 -2.65 5.40 5.98
N TYR A 172 -3.07 6.33 5.13
CA TYR A 172 -4.47 6.59 4.82
C TYR A 172 -4.79 6.19 3.39
N ASP A 173 -6.04 5.82 3.11
CA ASP A 173 -6.46 5.52 1.73
C ASP A 173 -6.34 6.76 0.84
N LEU A 174 -5.60 6.63 -0.27
CA LEU A 174 -5.32 7.73 -1.17
C LEU A 174 -6.59 8.26 -1.86
N GLY A 175 -7.48 7.37 -2.31
CA GLY A 175 -8.72 7.79 -2.98
C GLY A 175 -9.67 8.48 -2.02
N HIS A 176 -9.81 7.95 -0.81
CA HIS A 176 -10.64 8.57 0.23
C HIS A 176 -10.09 9.95 0.65
N TYR A 177 -8.76 10.06 0.74
CA TYR A 177 -8.12 11.35 1.00
C TYR A 177 -8.46 12.40 -0.06
N VAL A 178 -8.39 12.04 -1.33
CA VAL A 178 -8.77 12.96 -2.42
C VAL A 178 -10.25 13.28 -2.38
N GLU A 179 -11.12 12.29 -2.13
CA GLU A 179 -12.57 12.51 -2.04
C GLU A 179 -12.94 13.53 -0.96
N LEU A 180 -12.30 13.43 0.22
CA LEU A 180 -12.58 14.34 1.33
C LEU A 180 -11.88 15.70 1.20
N SER A 181 -10.69 15.75 0.62
CA SER A 181 -9.88 16.97 0.58
C SER A 181 -10.07 17.83 -0.67
N CYS A 182 -10.56 17.26 -1.78
CA CYS A 182 -10.74 17.98 -3.03
C CYS A 182 -12.16 18.54 -3.15
N GLY A 183 -12.30 19.88 -3.18
CA GLY A 183 -13.57 20.55 -3.35
C GLY A 183 -14.09 20.62 -4.79
N ASP A 184 -13.38 20.04 -5.78
CA ASP A 184 -13.77 20.05 -7.19
C ASP A 184 -14.22 18.64 -7.66
N PRO A 185 -15.53 18.40 -7.84
CA PRO A 185 -16.02 17.09 -8.25
C PRO A 185 -15.50 16.62 -9.62
N ALA A 186 -15.14 17.55 -10.53
CA ALA A 186 -14.59 17.17 -11.83
C ALA A 186 -13.16 16.63 -11.68
N LEU A 187 -12.34 17.23 -10.83
CA LEU A 187 -11.00 16.74 -10.52
C LEU A 187 -11.06 15.41 -9.73
N VAL A 188 -12.00 15.27 -8.78
CA VAL A 188 -12.21 13.98 -8.09
C VAL A 188 -12.53 12.88 -9.07
N LYS A 189 -13.44 13.12 -10.02
CA LYS A 189 -13.79 12.14 -11.05
C LYS A 189 -12.60 11.81 -11.96
N GLU A 190 -11.81 12.80 -12.35
CA GLU A 190 -10.62 12.60 -13.17
C GLU A 190 -9.57 11.78 -12.40
N PHE A 191 -9.35 12.12 -11.12
CA PHE A 191 -8.45 11.39 -10.25
C PHE A 191 -8.88 9.93 -10.10
N THR A 192 -10.16 9.66 -9.80
CA THR A 192 -10.70 8.31 -9.68
C THR A 192 -10.51 7.52 -10.98
N THR A 193 -10.77 8.16 -12.13
CA THR A 193 -10.55 7.51 -13.43
C THR A 193 -9.08 7.14 -13.65
N GLN A 194 -8.15 8.00 -13.25
CA GLN A 194 -6.73 7.72 -13.37
C GLN A 194 -6.24 6.72 -12.32
N LEU A 195 -6.81 6.78 -11.11
CA LEU A 195 -6.58 5.81 -10.06
C LEU A 195 -6.99 4.40 -10.50
N ASP A 196 -8.14 4.26 -11.18
CA ASP A 196 -8.61 2.97 -11.72
C ASP A 196 -7.69 2.41 -12.81
N ARG A 197 -6.97 3.26 -13.53
CA ARG A 197 -5.93 2.82 -14.48
C ARG A 197 -4.64 2.40 -13.79
N ALA A 198 -4.26 3.12 -12.73
CA ALA A 198 -3.07 2.82 -11.95
C ALA A 198 -3.25 1.60 -11.04
N PHE A 199 -4.45 1.42 -10.52
CA PHE A 199 -4.85 0.31 -9.65
C PHE A 199 -6.17 -0.28 -10.17
N PRO A 200 -6.14 -1.25 -11.08
CA PRO A 200 -7.36 -1.78 -11.71
C PRO A 200 -8.34 -2.34 -10.68
N PRO A 201 -9.64 -2.00 -10.77
CA PRO A 201 -10.66 -2.41 -9.79
C PRO A 201 -10.71 -3.91 -9.53
N GLU A 202 -10.50 -4.74 -10.57
CA GLU A 202 -10.52 -6.20 -10.50
C GLU A 202 -9.38 -6.82 -9.68
N SER A 203 -8.33 -6.04 -9.42
CA SER A 203 -7.16 -6.44 -8.63
C SER A 203 -6.99 -5.67 -7.31
N ARG A 204 -7.98 -4.83 -6.96
CA ARG A 204 -8.08 -4.17 -5.65
C ARG A 204 -9.03 -4.95 -4.76
N LEU A 205 -8.50 -5.89 -3.99
CA LEU A 205 -9.28 -6.82 -3.19
C LEU A 205 -8.99 -6.61 -1.71
N CYS A 206 -10.04 -6.60 -0.88
CA CYS A 206 -9.89 -6.50 0.56
C CYS A 206 -10.94 -7.33 1.30
N THR A 207 -10.55 -7.82 2.44
CA THR A 207 -11.46 -8.35 3.46
C THR A 207 -12.20 -7.20 4.15
N LYS A 208 -13.29 -7.49 4.87
CA LYS A 208 -14.08 -6.47 5.58
C LYS A 208 -13.33 -5.75 6.69
N GLN A 209 -12.23 -6.32 7.11
CA GLN A 209 -11.35 -5.81 8.16
C GLN A 209 -9.91 -6.23 7.86
N PHE A 210 -8.94 -5.51 8.41
CA PHE A 210 -7.55 -5.92 8.48
C PHE A 210 -7.12 -6.07 9.94
N TYR A 211 -6.20 -6.98 10.19
CA TYR A 211 -5.53 -7.11 11.49
C TYR A 211 -4.34 -6.16 11.57
N SER A 212 -4.12 -5.55 12.72
CA SER A 212 -2.88 -4.85 13.01
C SER A 212 -2.25 -5.34 14.31
N GLN A 213 -0.96 -5.67 14.23
CA GLN A 213 -0.18 -6.05 15.41
C GLN A 213 -0.01 -4.89 16.40
N TYR A 214 -0.09 -3.64 15.93
CA TYR A 214 0.14 -2.45 16.76
C TYR A 214 -0.96 -2.20 17.79
N ASN A 215 -2.20 -2.54 17.50
CA ASN A 215 -3.29 -2.52 18.45
C ASN A 215 -3.75 -3.93 18.86
N ASN A 216 -3.10 -4.96 18.33
CA ASN A 216 -3.46 -6.37 18.51
C ASN A 216 -4.95 -6.63 18.23
N GLY A 217 -5.46 -6.08 17.15
CA GLY A 217 -6.88 -6.14 16.85
C GLY A 217 -7.23 -5.97 15.38
N SER A 218 -8.48 -6.28 15.07
CA SER A 218 -9.06 -6.11 13.76
C SER A 218 -9.65 -4.72 13.61
N ASN A 219 -9.35 -4.07 12.50
CA ASN A 219 -9.77 -2.72 12.15
C ASN A 219 -10.66 -2.79 10.90
N PRO A 220 -11.82 -2.12 10.87
CA PRO A 220 -12.74 -2.21 9.75
C PRO A 220 -12.19 -1.50 8.49
N VAL A 221 -12.54 -2.05 7.32
CA VAL A 221 -12.30 -1.39 6.02
C VAL A 221 -13.64 -0.87 5.51
N HIS A 222 -13.80 0.45 5.51
CA HIS A 222 -15.01 1.13 5.05
C HIS A 222 -14.84 1.72 3.64
N PHE A 223 -13.61 1.97 3.25
CA PHE A 223 -13.24 2.54 1.96
C PHE A 223 -11.95 1.85 1.48
N TYR A 224 -11.86 1.51 0.19
CA TYR A 224 -10.69 0.80 -0.31
C TYR A 224 -10.37 1.14 -1.76
N THR A 225 -9.23 1.78 -1.97
CA THR A 225 -8.69 2.04 -3.31
C THR A 225 -7.40 1.29 -3.60
N GLY A 226 -6.98 0.42 -2.67
CA GLY A 226 -5.83 -0.46 -2.86
C GLY A 226 -4.47 0.19 -2.64
N VAL A 227 -4.44 1.48 -2.32
CA VAL A 227 -3.20 2.23 -2.13
C VAL A 227 -3.33 3.25 -1.01
N SER A 228 -2.33 3.34 -0.17
CA SER A 228 -2.25 4.32 0.90
C SER A 228 -1.37 5.53 0.52
N VAL A 229 -1.49 6.58 1.31
CA VAL A 229 -0.69 7.80 1.27
C VAL A 229 -0.36 8.24 2.69
N SER A 230 0.84 8.77 2.92
CA SER A 230 1.28 9.25 4.24
C SER A 230 1.06 10.76 4.43
N GLU A 231 0.77 11.51 3.38
CA GLU A 231 0.63 12.97 3.42
C GLU A 231 -0.34 13.51 4.49
N PRO A 232 -1.54 12.91 4.74
CA PRO A 232 -2.44 13.41 5.77
C PRO A 232 -1.93 13.21 7.20
N SER A 233 -0.94 12.34 7.41
CA SER A 233 -0.39 12.05 8.73
C SER A 233 0.20 13.30 9.39
N THR A 234 -0.02 13.40 10.70
CA THR A 234 0.62 14.43 11.54
C THR A 234 1.99 13.95 12.09
N LYS A 235 2.38 12.72 11.78
CA LYS A 235 3.69 12.14 12.09
C LYS A 235 4.58 12.14 10.86
N TYR A 236 5.88 12.23 11.07
CA TYR A 236 6.90 12.20 10.02
C TYR A 236 6.64 13.19 8.87
N VAL A 237 6.05 14.36 9.20
CA VAL A 237 5.65 15.37 8.21
C VAL A 237 6.85 15.85 7.37
N ALA A 238 8.02 15.98 8.00
CA ALA A 238 9.23 16.41 7.31
C ALA A 238 9.71 15.35 6.31
N GLU A 239 9.72 14.08 6.71
CA GLU A 239 10.13 12.94 5.90
C GLU A 239 9.14 12.72 4.74
N ASN A 240 7.84 12.79 5.00
CA ASN A 240 6.81 12.67 3.98
C ASN A 240 6.97 13.73 2.87
N ARG A 241 7.33 14.97 3.23
CA ARG A 241 7.59 16.06 2.29
C ARG A 241 8.87 15.90 1.48
N MET A 242 9.75 14.98 1.86
CA MET A 242 10.98 14.68 1.13
C MET A 242 10.79 13.60 0.06
N THR A 243 9.64 12.91 0.03
CA THR A 243 9.35 11.87 -0.96
C THR A 243 9.25 12.43 -2.37
N ASN A 244 9.56 11.63 -3.39
CA ASN A 244 9.41 12.05 -4.79
C ASN A 244 7.94 12.33 -5.12
N TRP A 245 7.02 11.50 -4.61
CA TRP A 245 5.59 11.73 -4.77
C TRP A 245 5.19 13.14 -4.29
N TYR A 246 5.54 13.50 -3.05
CA TYR A 246 5.20 14.82 -2.52
C TYR A 246 5.78 15.95 -3.37
N ARG A 247 7.05 15.88 -3.74
CA ARG A 247 7.73 16.92 -4.54
C ARG A 247 7.12 17.11 -5.92
N ASP A 248 6.68 16.02 -6.56
CA ASP A 248 6.13 16.06 -7.93
C ASP A 248 4.63 16.45 -7.92
N THR A 249 3.95 16.35 -6.77
CA THR A 249 2.53 16.69 -6.64
C THR A 249 2.26 18.04 -5.96
N HIS A 250 3.26 18.71 -5.37
CA HIS A 250 3.19 20.02 -4.71
C HIS A 250 4.15 21.01 -5.34
#